data_9ed5900f2878f15f25e426a654440806
#
_entry.id   9ed5900f2878f15f25e426a654440806
#
_cell.length_a   1.000
_cell.length_b   1.000
_cell.length_c   1.000
_cell.angle_alpha   90.00
_cell.angle_beta   90.00
_cell.angle_gamma   90.00
#
_symmetry.space_group_name_H-M   'P 1'
#
loop_
_entity.id
_entity.type
_entity.pdbx_description
1 polymer ?
#
loop_
_entity_poly.entity_id
_entity_poly.type
_entity_poly.pdbx_seq_one_letter_code
_entity_poly.pdbx_strand_id
1 'polypeptide(L)'
;MLGGLLVAPDLSAQNKLNTLKFDKTSQLRDFFSYKGDGTILVSGHRGGYEVGYAENCIEGLENVLTQMPAFFEIDPRLTKDSVIVLMHDATLDRTTTGKGKVKDYTWEELQSLRLKDHSGKVTDCRIPTLEEVIVWSKGKTIINLDKKDVPMSMIAALIKKHRAEKHVMLTVHTGAQARYYYDRFPDIMMSVFARNMKEFEDISISGVPWENMIAYVGRTLTPENSKICEMLHAHGVRCMISVAPRHDKLPTVEERAAKYKEEIDKRPDIIESDIPTEVWKVLHSR
;
A
#
# COMPACT_ATOMS: atom_id res chain seq x y z
N MET A 1 3.37 40.31 45.31
CA MET A 1 3.47 40.00 43.89
C MET A 1 3.69 38.51 43.77
N LEU A 2 2.61 37.77 43.48
CA LEU A 2 2.64 36.32 43.25
C LEU A 2 2.73 36.11 41.73
N GLY A 3 3.90 35.67 41.25
CA GLY A 3 4.11 35.29 39.86
C GLY A 3 3.55 33.90 39.59
N GLY A 4 2.41 33.84 38.93
CA GLY A 4 1.88 32.57 38.41
C GLY A 4 2.72 32.07 37.25
N LEU A 5 3.37 30.89 37.39
CA LEU A 5 3.92 30.14 36.29
C LEU A 5 2.78 29.57 35.44
N LEU A 6 2.62 30.10 34.25
CA LEU A 6 1.81 29.45 33.22
C LEU A 6 2.57 28.19 32.74
N VAL A 7 2.13 27.03 33.18
CA VAL A 7 2.55 25.75 32.64
C VAL A 7 1.88 25.62 31.26
N ALA A 8 2.68 25.66 30.20
CA ALA A 8 2.20 25.34 28.85
C ALA A 8 1.68 23.90 28.83
N PRO A 9 0.53 23.61 28.16
CA PRO A 9 0.05 22.25 28.05
C PRO A 9 1.04 21.41 27.27
N ASP A 10 1.38 20.25 27.83
CA ASP A 10 2.21 19.23 27.21
C ASP A 10 1.53 18.69 25.95
N LEU A 11 1.98 19.09 24.76
CA LEU A 11 1.43 18.70 23.44
C LEU A 11 1.92 17.32 22.97
N SER A 12 2.40 16.46 23.87
CA SER A 12 2.92 15.13 23.53
C SER A 12 1.94 13.98 23.80
N ALA A 13 0.65 14.12 23.49
CA ALA A 13 -0.17 12.96 23.23
C ALA A 13 0.14 12.43 21.82
N GLN A 14 1.27 11.74 21.65
CA GLN A 14 1.51 10.95 20.44
C GLN A 14 0.35 9.95 20.32
N ASN A 15 -0.54 10.16 19.34
CA ASN A 15 -1.60 9.21 19.04
C ASN A 15 -0.98 7.83 18.83
N LYS A 16 -1.40 6.86 19.62
CA LYS A 16 -0.90 5.49 19.55
C LYS A 16 -1.26 4.92 18.17
N LEU A 17 -0.25 4.57 17.37
CA LEU A 17 -0.47 3.97 16.05
C LEU A 17 -0.93 2.51 16.17
N ASN A 18 -1.86 2.13 15.29
CA ASN A 18 -2.29 0.74 15.10
C ASN A 18 -1.27 0.03 14.18
N THR A 19 -0.20 -0.50 14.76
CA THR A 19 0.94 -1.01 14.01
C THR A 19 0.78 -2.47 13.59
N LEU A 20 1.33 -2.80 12.42
CA LEU A 20 1.61 -4.17 11.96
C LEU A 20 3.11 -4.41 12.02
N LYS A 21 3.58 -5.06 13.10
CA LYS A 21 4.99 -5.27 13.36
C LYS A 21 5.32 -6.76 13.40
N PHE A 22 6.36 -7.15 12.68
CA PHE A 22 6.85 -8.52 12.62
C PHE A 22 8.37 -8.57 12.95
N ASP A 23 8.74 -9.48 13.82
CA ASP A 23 10.16 -9.69 14.19
C ASP A 23 10.87 -10.63 13.23
N LYS A 24 10.10 -11.51 12.55
CA LYS A 24 10.60 -12.49 11.57
C LYS A 24 9.76 -12.46 10.30
N THR A 25 10.38 -12.75 9.16
CA THR A 25 9.68 -12.90 7.86
C THR A 25 8.64 -14.00 7.87
N SER A 26 8.87 -15.08 8.64
CA SER A 26 7.89 -16.16 8.81
C SER A 26 6.58 -15.69 9.48
N GLN A 27 6.65 -14.74 10.41
CA GLN A 27 5.45 -14.14 11.01
C GLN A 27 4.68 -13.27 10.01
N LEU A 28 5.40 -12.56 9.15
CA LEU A 28 4.80 -11.79 8.06
C LEU A 28 4.09 -12.71 7.06
N ARG A 29 4.74 -13.82 6.65
CA ARG A 29 4.10 -14.83 5.78
C ARG A 29 2.88 -15.45 6.44
N ASP A 30 2.94 -15.83 7.71
CA ASP A 30 1.80 -16.38 8.45
C ASP A 30 0.64 -15.37 8.54
N PHE A 31 0.91 -14.09 8.75
CA PHE A 31 -0.11 -13.03 8.77
C PHE A 31 -0.85 -12.92 7.43
N PHE A 32 -0.13 -12.99 6.31
CA PHE A 32 -0.71 -12.92 4.97
C PHE A 32 -1.18 -14.27 4.42
N SER A 33 -0.99 -15.38 5.12
CA SER A 33 -1.49 -16.68 4.68
C SER A 33 -3.02 -16.75 4.76
N TYR A 34 -3.66 -17.41 3.78
CA TYR A 34 -5.08 -17.71 3.82
C TYR A 34 -5.37 -18.80 4.86
N LYS A 35 -6.28 -18.54 5.78
CA LYS A 35 -6.62 -19.46 6.89
C LYS A 35 -8.04 -19.98 6.85
N GLY A 36 -8.88 -19.49 5.94
CA GLY A 36 -10.30 -19.88 5.85
C GLY A 36 -11.15 -19.39 7.03
N ASP A 37 -10.62 -18.46 7.83
CA ASP A 37 -11.28 -17.96 9.06
C ASP A 37 -12.21 -16.76 8.83
N GLY A 38 -12.34 -16.32 7.57
CA GLY A 38 -13.18 -15.18 7.19
C GLY A 38 -12.59 -13.81 7.54
N THR A 39 -11.33 -13.75 7.99
CA THR A 39 -10.64 -12.48 8.27
C THR A 39 -10.39 -11.71 6.97
N ILE A 40 -10.86 -10.45 6.93
CA ILE A 40 -10.62 -9.52 5.82
C ILE A 40 -9.58 -8.49 6.26
N LEU A 41 -8.46 -8.40 5.52
CA LEU A 41 -7.45 -7.36 5.72
C LEU A 41 -7.79 -6.13 4.86
N VAL A 42 -7.31 -4.95 5.29
CA VAL A 42 -7.50 -3.71 4.53
C VAL A 42 -6.15 -3.15 4.11
N SER A 43 -6.04 -2.83 2.81
CA SER A 43 -4.90 -2.16 2.19
C SER A 43 -5.27 -0.72 1.82
N GLY A 44 -4.40 0.24 2.17
CA GLY A 44 -4.53 1.60 1.67
C GLY A 44 -3.86 1.75 0.30
N HIS A 45 -4.65 1.95 -0.77
CA HIS A 45 -4.16 2.23 -2.12
C HIS A 45 -3.52 3.62 -2.15
N ARG A 46 -2.27 3.70 -2.58
CA ARG A 46 -1.41 4.91 -2.50
C ARG A 46 -1.28 5.49 -1.10
N GLY A 47 -1.38 4.63 -0.09
CA GLY A 47 -1.40 5.05 1.30
C GLY A 47 -2.79 5.37 1.86
N GLY A 48 -3.80 5.52 1.01
CA GLY A 48 -5.09 6.10 1.35
C GLY A 48 -5.02 7.62 1.40
N TYR A 49 -6.15 8.28 1.15
CA TYR A 49 -6.21 9.72 1.28
C TYR A 49 -7.52 10.18 1.90
N GLU A 50 -7.38 11.08 2.85
CA GLU A 50 -8.46 11.78 3.52
C GLU A 50 -8.32 13.29 3.31
N VAL A 51 -9.33 14.05 3.70
CA VAL A 51 -9.26 15.52 3.61
C VAL A 51 -8.05 16.06 4.38
N GLY A 52 -7.22 16.82 3.69
CA GLY A 52 -5.99 17.40 4.26
C GLY A 52 -4.75 16.51 4.12
N TYR A 53 -4.89 15.28 3.62
CA TYR A 53 -3.78 14.38 3.34
C TYR A 53 -3.71 14.03 1.85
N ALA A 54 -2.50 13.87 1.34
CA ALA A 54 -2.26 13.52 -0.05
C ALA A 54 -1.96 12.01 -0.20
N GLU A 55 -2.19 11.48 -1.41
CA GLU A 55 -1.70 10.15 -1.77
C GLU A 55 -0.16 10.09 -1.74
N ASN A 56 0.41 8.92 -1.48
CA ASN A 56 1.86 8.69 -1.52
C ASN A 56 2.70 9.59 -0.58
N CYS A 57 2.21 9.94 0.60
CA CYS A 57 2.94 10.71 1.58
C CYS A 57 2.93 10.06 2.97
N ILE A 58 4.00 10.25 3.73
CA ILE A 58 4.17 9.65 5.07
C ILE A 58 3.06 10.08 6.01
N GLU A 59 2.68 11.35 5.98
CA GLU A 59 1.64 11.93 6.84
C GLU A 59 0.27 11.27 6.60
N GLY A 60 -0.04 10.93 5.34
CA GLY A 60 -1.27 10.21 4.98
C GLY A 60 -1.25 8.77 5.51
N LEU A 61 -0.12 8.06 5.33
CA LEU A 61 0.08 6.72 5.89
C LEU A 61 -0.10 6.73 7.42
N GLU A 62 0.51 7.69 8.09
CA GLU A 62 0.45 7.80 9.55
C GLU A 62 -0.96 8.15 10.03
N ASN A 63 -1.67 9.05 9.34
CA ASN A 63 -3.06 9.36 9.64
C ASN A 63 -3.97 8.13 9.60
N VAL A 64 -3.83 7.26 8.62
CA VAL A 64 -4.58 5.99 8.57
C VAL A 64 -4.23 5.11 9.76
N LEU A 65 -2.94 4.97 10.10
CA LEU A 65 -2.52 4.15 11.25
C LEU A 65 -2.98 4.71 12.61
N THR A 66 -3.32 5.99 12.73
CA THR A 66 -3.97 6.49 13.95
C THR A 66 -5.37 5.95 14.14
N GLN A 67 -6.03 5.52 13.06
CA GLN A 67 -7.43 5.10 13.06
C GLN A 67 -7.60 3.57 12.99
N MET A 68 -6.71 2.86 12.26
CA MET A 68 -6.81 1.42 12.02
C MET A 68 -5.46 0.80 11.67
N PRO A 69 -5.26 -0.52 11.89
CA PRO A 69 -4.13 -1.23 11.30
C PRO A 69 -4.35 -1.39 9.80
N ALA A 70 -3.34 -1.06 9.01
CA ALA A 70 -3.34 -1.23 7.55
C ALA A 70 -1.94 -1.55 7.04
N PHE A 71 -1.86 -2.21 5.88
CA PHE A 71 -0.69 -2.14 5.02
C PHE A 71 -1.01 -1.26 3.80
N PHE A 72 0.00 -0.81 3.07
CA PHE A 72 -0.19 0.21 2.06
C PHE A 72 0.46 -0.17 0.74
N GLU A 73 -0.24 0.07 -0.36
CA GLU A 73 0.37 0.13 -1.68
C GLU A 73 0.87 1.56 -1.93
N ILE A 74 2.06 1.71 -2.55
CA ILE A 74 2.71 2.98 -2.87
C ILE A 74 3.48 2.89 -4.19
N ASP A 75 3.71 4.05 -4.84
CA ASP A 75 4.14 4.17 -6.23
C ASP A 75 5.57 4.74 -6.38
N PRO A 76 6.62 3.91 -6.46
CA PRO A 76 7.99 4.38 -6.67
C PRO A 76 8.21 4.90 -8.11
N ARG A 77 8.77 6.11 -8.25
CA ARG A 77 9.22 6.68 -9.53
C ARG A 77 10.62 7.25 -9.45
N LEU A 78 11.27 7.35 -10.61
CA LEU A 78 12.65 7.80 -10.71
C LEU A 78 12.72 9.27 -11.11
N THR A 79 13.52 10.05 -10.38
CA THR A 79 13.90 11.43 -10.73
C THR A 79 15.04 11.46 -11.77
N LYS A 80 15.36 12.64 -12.30
CA LYS A 80 16.45 12.87 -13.25
C LYS A 80 17.83 12.44 -12.72
N ASP A 81 18.06 12.65 -11.43
CA ASP A 81 19.31 12.31 -10.71
C ASP A 81 19.24 10.92 -10.02
N SER A 82 18.29 10.08 -10.47
CA SER A 82 18.16 8.68 -10.02
C SER A 82 17.80 8.51 -8.54
N VAL A 83 17.16 9.48 -7.91
CA VAL A 83 16.52 9.32 -6.60
C VAL A 83 15.13 8.69 -6.80
N ILE A 84 14.76 7.73 -5.97
CA ILE A 84 13.43 7.10 -6.03
C ILE A 84 12.50 7.87 -5.10
N VAL A 85 11.45 8.45 -5.67
CA VAL A 85 10.40 9.21 -4.97
C VAL A 85 9.05 8.51 -5.08
N LEU A 86 8.07 8.87 -4.26
CA LEU A 86 6.71 8.34 -4.38
C LEU A 86 5.84 9.29 -5.21
N MET A 87 5.28 8.77 -6.30
CA MET A 87 4.37 9.49 -7.19
C MET A 87 3.63 8.51 -8.09
N HIS A 88 2.30 8.54 -8.08
CA HIS A 88 1.54 7.66 -8.99
C HIS A 88 1.74 8.05 -10.46
N ASP A 89 1.46 9.30 -10.81
CA ASP A 89 1.52 9.78 -12.18
C ASP A 89 2.99 9.97 -12.63
N ALA A 90 3.23 9.86 -13.92
CA ALA A 90 4.54 10.21 -14.50
C ALA A 90 4.80 11.72 -14.48
N THR A 91 3.78 12.53 -14.15
CA THR A 91 3.83 13.98 -14.09
C THR A 91 3.40 14.53 -12.73
N LEU A 92 3.85 15.73 -12.40
CA LEU A 92 3.61 16.43 -11.14
C LEU A 92 2.24 17.10 -11.05
N ASP A 93 1.56 17.28 -12.18
CA ASP A 93 0.47 18.25 -12.39
C ASP A 93 -0.75 18.01 -11.50
N ARG A 94 -1.19 16.75 -11.35
CA ARG A 94 -2.42 16.42 -10.61
C ARG A 94 -2.24 16.54 -9.10
N THR A 95 -1.17 16.00 -8.57
CA THR A 95 -1.00 15.77 -7.13
C THR A 95 -0.01 16.71 -6.47
N THR A 96 0.58 17.67 -7.21
CA THR A 96 1.56 18.60 -6.63
C THR A 96 1.33 20.05 -7.09
N THR A 97 2.09 20.97 -6.49
CA THR A 97 2.16 22.38 -6.94
C THR A 97 3.05 22.57 -8.17
N GLY A 98 3.80 21.52 -8.57
CA GLY A 98 4.66 21.51 -9.75
C GLY A 98 3.92 21.12 -11.03
N LYS A 99 4.66 21.11 -12.15
CA LYS A 99 4.17 20.70 -13.48
C LYS A 99 5.25 19.92 -14.21
N GLY A 100 4.85 19.12 -15.22
CA GLY A 100 5.78 18.38 -16.05
C GLY A 100 6.14 17.01 -15.49
N LYS A 101 7.12 16.33 -16.10
CA LYS A 101 7.45 14.93 -15.79
C LYS A 101 8.37 14.83 -14.59
N VAL A 102 8.11 13.91 -13.68
CA VAL A 102 8.97 13.61 -12.50
C VAL A 102 10.43 13.38 -12.91
N LYS A 103 10.66 12.62 -13.97
CA LYS A 103 12.00 12.29 -14.49
C LYS A 103 12.81 13.47 -15.06
N ASP A 104 12.20 14.62 -15.24
CA ASP A 104 12.87 15.80 -15.78
C ASP A 104 13.43 16.69 -14.64
N TYR A 105 13.12 16.37 -13.38
CA TYR A 105 13.55 17.10 -12.18
C TYR A 105 14.52 16.28 -11.32
N THR A 106 15.46 16.96 -10.68
CA THR A 106 16.28 16.40 -9.61
C THR A 106 15.46 16.31 -8.31
N TRP A 107 15.93 15.50 -7.37
CA TRP A 107 15.31 15.43 -6.04
C TRP A 107 15.33 16.80 -5.32
N GLU A 108 16.42 17.54 -5.43
CA GLU A 108 16.55 18.88 -4.85
C GLU A 108 15.45 19.84 -5.34
N GLU A 109 15.17 19.83 -6.65
CA GLU A 109 14.10 20.65 -7.24
C GLU A 109 12.70 20.24 -6.74
N LEU A 110 12.46 18.95 -6.50
CA LEU A 110 11.17 18.43 -6.03
C LEU A 110 10.88 18.77 -4.56
N GLN A 111 11.88 18.95 -3.72
CA GLN A 111 11.71 19.23 -2.29
C GLN A 111 10.91 20.49 -1.98
N SER A 112 10.94 21.49 -2.87
CA SER A 112 10.19 22.74 -2.73
C SER A 112 8.68 22.59 -2.97
N LEU A 113 8.27 21.51 -3.63
CA LEU A 113 6.86 21.28 -4.00
C LEU A 113 6.05 20.81 -2.79
N ARG A 114 4.74 21.08 -2.88
CA ARG A 114 3.75 20.57 -1.93
C ARG A 114 2.80 19.63 -2.66
N LEU A 115 2.35 18.60 -1.94
CA LEU A 115 1.32 17.70 -2.44
C LEU A 115 -0.06 18.34 -2.29
N LYS A 116 -0.99 17.89 -3.14
CA LYS A 116 -2.41 18.25 -3.08
C LYS A 116 -3.22 17.06 -2.61
N ASP A 117 -4.23 17.29 -1.81
CA ASP A 117 -5.23 16.27 -1.51
C ASP A 117 -6.12 15.96 -2.73
N HIS A 118 -7.01 14.98 -2.61
CA HIS A 118 -7.90 14.57 -3.70
C HIS A 118 -8.89 15.66 -4.16
N SER A 119 -9.12 16.71 -3.37
CA SER A 119 -9.92 17.89 -3.76
C SER A 119 -9.11 18.90 -4.56
N GLY A 120 -7.79 18.69 -4.71
CA GLY A 120 -6.87 19.61 -5.34
C GLY A 120 -6.35 20.72 -4.42
N LYS A 121 -6.71 20.70 -3.12
CA LYS A 121 -6.20 21.65 -2.14
C LYS A 121 -4.75 21.31 -1.77
N VAL A 122 -3.91 22.34 -1.76
CA VAL A 122 -2.50 22.22 -1.35
C VAL A 122 -2.44 21.87 0.14
N THR A 123 -1.63 20.86 0.48
CA THR A 123 -1.36 20.42 1.85
C THR A 123 0.05 20.81 2.28
N ASP A 124 0.41 20.56 3.53
CA ASP A 124 1.80 20.69 4.02
C ASP A 124 2.65 19.46 3.68
N CYS A 125 2.04 18.39 3.15
CA CYS A 125 2.73 17.16 2.76
C CYS A 125 3.73 17.40 1.63
N ARG A 126 4.87 16.70 1.67
CA ARG A 126 5.91 16.75 0.64
C ARG A 126 5.98 15.41 -0.09
N ILE A 127 6.58 15.40 -1.27
CA ILE A 127 6.95 14.18 -1.96
C ILE A 127 8.03 13.49 -1.13
N PRO A 128 7.82 12.27 -0.60
CA PRO A 128 8.88 11.56 0.10
C PRO A 128 9.75 10.76 -0.88
N THR A 129 10.97 10.45 -0.48
CA THR A 129 11.76 9.40 -1.13
C THR A 129 11.27 8.03 -0.68
N LEU A 130 11.45 7.01 -1.53
CA LEU A 130 11.17 5.62 -1.14
C LEU A 130 12.01 5.20 0.07
N GLU A 131 13.26 5.67 0.16
CA GLU A 131 14.13 5.36 1.29
C GLU A 131 13.57 5.90 2.61
N GLU A 132 13.06 7.13 2.64
CA GLU A 132 12.42 7.71 3.83
C GLU A 132 11.21 6.87 4.26
N VAL A 133 10.39 6.41 3.31
CA VAL A 133 9.21 5.59 3.62
C VAL A 133 9.60 4.20 4.10
N ILE A 134 10.62 3.56 3.52
CA ILE A 134 11.16 2.28 4.02
C ILE A 134 11.65 2.42 5.47
N VAL A 135 12.38 3.49 5.79
CA VAL A 135 12.87 3.75 7.16
C VAL A 135 11.70 4.02 8.09
N TRP A 136 10.74 4.85 7.67
CA TRP A 136 9.56 5.19 8.48
C TRP A 136 8.68 3.97 8.77
N SER A 137 8.45 3.09 7.79
CA SER A 137 7.54 1.94 7.92
C SER A 137 8.04 0.85 8.86
N LYS A 138 9.35 0.84 9.15
CA LYS A 138 9.98 -0.17 10.01
C LYS A 138 9.33 -0.23 11.40
N GLY A 139 8.72 -1.37 11.72
CA GLY A 139 8.03 -1.59 12.99
C GLY A 139 6.68 -0.88 13.13
N LYS A 140 6.17 -0.29 12.04
CA LYS A 140 4.86 0.37 12.00
C LYS A 140 3.89 -0.37 11.08
N THR A 141 4.30 -0.66 9.83
CA THR A 141 3.42 -1.26 8.83
C THR A 141 4.23 -1.95 7.73
N ILE A 142 3.52 -2.56 6.78
CA ILE A 142 4.07 -3.11 5.55
C ILE A 142 3.74 -2.16 4.40
N ILE A 143 4.74 -1.88 3.54
CA ILE A 143 4.57 -1.13 2.30
C ILE A 143 4.72 -2.08 1.11
N ASN A 144 3.72 -2.10 0.23
CA ASN A 144 3.71 -2.84 -1.02
C ASN A 144 4.10 -1.89 -2.16
N LEU A 145 5.24 -2.14 -2.79
CA LEU A 145 5.79 -1.27 -3.83
C LEU A 145 5.22 -1.65 -5.18
N ASP A 146 4.41 -0.76 -5.79
CA ASP A 146 3.91 -1.00 -7.15
C ASP A 146 5.03 -0.94 -8.21
N LYS A 147 4.82 -1.65 -9.31
CA LYS A 147 5.78 -1.71 -10.42
C LYS A 147 5.55 -0.55 -11.38
N LYS A 148 6.34 0.51 -11.20
CA LYS A 148 6.40 1.67 -12.13
C LYS A 148 7.67 1.61 -13.01
N ASP A 149 8.31 2.73 -13.22
CA ASP A 149 9.48 2.91 -14.10
C ASP A 149 10.84 2.67 -13.42
N VAL A 150 10.86 2.44 -12.11
CA VAL A 150 12.11 2.17 -11.38
C VAL A 150 12.65 0.78 -11.73
N PRO A 151 13.95 0.66 -12.10
CA PRO A 151 14.59 -0.63 -12.32
C PRO A 151 14.52 -1.53 -11.07
N MET A 152 14.20 -2.81 -11.27
CA MET A 152 14.11 -3.78 -10.16
C MET A 152 15.41 -3.88 -9.35
N SER A 153 16.57 -3.67 -9.97
CA SER A 153 17.86 -3.67 -9.29
C SER A 153 18.01 -2.53 -8.27
N MET A 154 17.42 -1.37 -8.54
CA MET A 154 17.46 -0.23 -7.61
C MET A 154 16.54 -0.49 -6.41
N ILE A 155 15.33 -1.02 -6.63
CA ILE A 155 14.45 -1.47 -5.55
C ILE A 155 15.15 -2.53 -4.69
N ALA A 156 15.74 -3.56 -5.32
CA ALA A 156 16.48 -4.60 -4.62
C ALA A 156 17.66 -4.05 -3.79
N ALA A 157 18.36 -3.03 -4.30
CA ALA A 157 19.44 -2.38 -3.56
C ALA A 157 18.96 -1.70 -2.28
N LEU A 158 17.81 -1.01 -2.32
CA LEU A 158 17.23 -0.38 -1.12
C LEU A 158 16.74 -1.43 -0.10
N ILE A 159 16.06 -2.48 -0.56
CA ILE A 159 15.62 -3.58 0.31
C ILE A 159 16.82 -4.18 1.04
N LYS A 160 17.90 -4.49 0.31
CA LYS A 160 19.14 -5.03 0.88
C LYS A 160 19.79 -4.05 1.87
N LYS A 161 19.90 -2.77 1.50
CA LYS A 161 20.51 -1.71 2.33
C LYS A 161 19.83 -1.62 3.70
N HIS A 162 18.49 -1.68 3.73
CA HIS A 162 17.69 -1.49 4.94
C HIS A 162 17.27 -2.80 5.62
N ARG A 163 17.60 -3.98 5.03
CA ARG A 163 17.13 -5.30 5.48
C ARG A 163 15.61 -5.29 5.65
N ALA A 164 14.91 -4.85 4.59
CA ALA A 164 13.52 -4.43 4.65
C ALA A 164 12.51 -5.55 4.38
N GLU A 165 12.94 -6.82 4.27
CA GLU A 165 12.10 -7.97 3.90
C GLU A 165 10.91 -8.19 4.86
N LYS A 166 10.98 -7.64 6.08
CA LYS A 166 9.93 -7.78 7.10
C LYS A 166 8.84 -6.72 7.04
N HIS A 167 9.03 -5.67 6.23
CA HIS A 167 8.09 -4.54 6.14
C HIS A 167 7.97 -3.97 4.73
N VAL A 168 8.56 -4.63 3.73
CA VAL A 168 8.39 -4.33 2.31
C VAL A 168 7.80 -5.55 1.61
N MET A 169 6.78 -5.34 0.81
CA MET A 169 6.18 -6.26 -0.14
C MET A 169 6.37 -5.69 -1.54
N LEU A 170 6.35 -6.52 -2.57
CA LEU A 170 6.60 -6.11 -3.94
C LEU A 170 5.44 -6.51 -4.85
N THR A 171 4.84 -5.56 -5.54
CA THR A 171 3.93 -5.87 -6.63
C THR A 171 4.71 -6.37 -7.84
N VAL A 172 4.33 -7.55 -8.34
CA VAL A 172 4.91 -8.17 -9.52
C VAL A 172 3.81 -8.61 -10.48
N HIS A 173 4.04 -8.36 -11.78
CA HIS A 173 3.06 -8.61 -12.83
C HIS A 173 3.32 -9.91 -13.60
N THR A 174 4.50 -10.51 -13.43
CA THR A 174 4.91 -11.74 -14.15
C THR A 174 5.71 -12.67 -13.25
N GLY A 175 5.68 -13.96 -13.56
CA GLY A 175 6.49 -14.97 -12.89
C GLY A 175 8.00 -14.69 -12.98
N ALA A 176 8.47 -14.11 -14.09
CA ALA A 176 9.87 -13.70 -14.23
C ALA A 176 10.27 -12.60 -13.25
N GLN A 177 9.38 -11.62 -12.98
CA GLN A 177 9.63 -10.59 -11.97
C GLN A 177 9.62 -11.19 -10.56
N ALA A 178 8.67 -12.08 -10.27
CA ALA A 178 8.61 -12.80 -8.99
C ALA A 178 9.92 -13.59 -8.76
N ARG A 179 10.35 -14.34 -9.76
CA ARG A 179 11.60 -15.12 -9.70
C ARG A 179 12.82 -14.24 -9.47
N TYR A 180 12.90 -13.09 -10.16
CA TYR A 180 13.99 -12.11 -10.00
C TYR A 180 14.18 -11.67 -8.53
N TYR A 181 13.08 -11.38 -7.83
CA TYR A 181 13.14 -10.94 -6.44
C TYR A 181 13.36 -12.11 -5.49
N TYR A 182 12.72 -13.25 -5.72
CA TYR A 182 12.90 -14.44 -4.91
C TYR A 182 14.35 -14.94 -4.89
N ASP A 183 15.04 -14.94 -6.01
CA ASP A 183 16.46 -15.34 -6.11
C ASP A 183 17.38 -14.46 -5.25
N ARG A 184 16.96 -13.25 -4.92
CA ARG A 184 17.73 -12.28 -4.11
C ARG A 184 17.28 -12.22 -2.67
N PHE A 185 16.02 -12.45 -2.44
CA PHE A 185 15.34 -12.34 -1.15
C PHE A 185 14.34 -13.48 -1.01
N PRO A 186 14.77 -14.70 -0.63
CA PRO A 186 13.89 -15.87 -0.56
C PRO A 186 12.69 -15.72 0.40
N ASP A 187 12.77 -14.79 1.32
CA ASP A 187 11.73 -14.53 2.31
C ASP A 187 10.80 -13.35 1.98
N ILE A 188 11.03 -12.64 0.86
CA ILE A 188 10.25 -11.44 0.52
C ILE A 188 8.80 -11.81 0.18
N MET A 189 7.86 -11.00 0.68
CA MET A 189 6.46 -11.10 0.28
C MET A 189 6.20 -10.37 -1.03
N MET A 190 5.29 -10.89 -1.84
CA MET A 190 4.90 -10.33 -3.13
C MET A 190 3.38 -10.26 -3.26
N SER A 191 2.90 -9.19 -3.89
CA SER A 191 1.55 -9.06 -4.40
C SER A 191 1.57 -9.37 -5.89
N VAL A 192 1.06 -10.54 -6.27
CA VAL A 192 1.07 -11.01 -7.65
C VAL A 192 -0.25 -10.71 -8.35
N PHE A 193 -0.22 -10.53 -9.68
CA PHE A 193 -1.45 -10.45 -10.46
C PHE A 193 -1.90 -11.86 -10.85
N ALA A 194 -3.16 -12.20 -10.53
CA ALA A 194 -3.81 -13.47 -10.88
C ALA A 194 -5.28 -13.25 -11.24
N ARG A 195 -5.55 -12.31 -12.15
CA ARG A 195 -6.91 -11.90 -12.56
C ARG A 195 -7.57 -12.87 -13.53
N ASN A 196 -6.78 -13.75 -14.13
CA ASN A 196 -7.19 -14.73 -15.12
C ASN A 196 -6.23 -15.94 -15.11
N MET A 197 -6.60 -17.03 -15.76
CA MET A 197 -5.83 -18.27 -15.78
C MET A 197 -4.42 -18.09 -16.35
N LYS A 198 -4.23 -17.22 -17.37
CA LYS A 198 -2.92 -16.96 -17.95
C LYS A 198 -1.96 -16.35 -16.92
N GLU A 199 -2.43 -15.38 -16.13
CA GLU A 199 -1.63 -14.77 -15.06
C GLU A 199 -1.34 -15.76 -13.94
N PHE A 200 -2.34 -16.56 -13.53
CA PHE A 200 -2.16 -17.62 -12.54
C PHE A 200 -1.11 -18.65 -13.00
N GLU A 201 -1.18 -19.12 -14.22
CA GLU A 201 -0.23 -20.09 -14.80
C GLU A 201 1.19 -19.50 -14.86
N ASP A 202 1.35 -18.23 -15.30
CA ASP A 202 2.65 -17.56 -15.37
C ASP A 202 3.31 -17.47 -13.99
N ILE A 203 2.55 -17.18 -12.95
CA ILE A 203 3.06 -17.19 -11.57
C ILE A 203 3.37 -18.61 -11.10
N SER A 204 2.51 -19.58 -11.38
CA SER A 204 2.67 -20.99 -10.99
C SER A 204 3.98 -21.59 -11.49
N ILE A 205 4.35 -21.30 -12.74
CA ILE A 205 5.58 -21.84 -13.36
C ILE A 205 6.84 -21.08 -12.93
N SER A 206 6.73 -19.98 -12.19
CA SER A 206 7.88 -19.20 -11.71
C SER A 206 8.78 -19.99 -10.73
N GLY A 207 8.24 -21.01 -10.08
CA GLY A 207 8.92 -21.80 -9.06
C GLY A 207 9.15 -21.02 -7.74
N VAL A 208 8.46 -19.89 -7.55
CA VAL A 208 8.45 -19.14 -6.28
C VAL A 208 7.42 -19.79 -5.34
N PRO A 209 7.76 -20.07 -4.06
CA PRO A 209 6.81 -20.63 -3.11
C PRO A 209 5.58 -19.75 -2.91
N TRP A 210 4.40 -20.36 -2.90
CA TRP A 210 3.13 -19.66 -2.71
C TRP A 210 3.01 -18.92 -1.37
N GLU A 211 3.71 -19.39 -0.34
CA GLU A 211 3.76 -18.74 0.97
C GLU A 211 4.38 -17.32 0.95
N ASN A 212 5.05 -16.97 -0.14
CA ASN A 212 5.61 -15.63 -0.37
C ASN A 212 4.62 -14.68 -1.07
N MET A 213 3.34 -15.06 -1.22
CA MET A 213 2.42 -14.33 -2.09
C MET A 213 1.09 -13.99 -1.43
N ILE A 214 0.55 -12.84 -1.80
CA ILE A 214 -0.87 -12.52 -1.90
C ILE A 214 -1.19 -12.27 -3.36
N ALA A 215 -2.46 -12.39 -3.78
CA ALA A 215 -2.81 -12.27 -5.19
C ALA A 215 -3.90 -11.20 -5.43
N TYR A 216 -3.63 -10.22 -6.28
CA TYR A 216 -4.64 -9.33 -6.81
C TYR A 216 -5.45 -10.03 -7.90
N VAL A 217 -6.75 -10.19 -7.66
CA VAL A 217 -7.65 -10.94 -8.55
C VAL A 217 -8.64 -10.06 -9.32
N GLY A 218 -8.68 -8.76 -9.04
CA GLY A 218 -9.53 -7.82 -9.76
C GLY A 218 -10.21 -6.78 -8.87
N ARG A 219 -11.23 -6.13 -9.41
CA ARG A 219 -11.94 -5.02 -8.72
C ARG A 219 -13.08 -5.50 -7.83
N THR A 220 -13.50 -6.74 -7.97
CA THR A 220 -14.57 -7.41 -7.24
C THR A 220 -14.43 -8.91 -7.45
N LEU A 221 -15.02 -9.72 -6.59
CA LEU A 221 -15.16 -11.14 -6.85
C LEU A 221 -16.28 -11.39 -7.87
N THR A 222 -15.98 -12.19 -8.88
CA THR A 222 -16.88 -12.64 -9.95
C THR A 222 -16.84 -14.15 -10.05
N PRO A 223 -17.81 -14.82 -10.71
CA PRO A 223 -17.74 -16.27 -10.92
C PRO A 223 -16.44 -16.74 -11.61
N GLU A 224 -15.88 -15.91 -12.49
CA GLU A 224 -14.66 -16.23 -13.23
C GLU A 224 -13.42 -16.21 -12.33
N ASN A 225 -13.22 -15.15 -11.54
CA ASN A 225 -12.05 -15.05 -10.67
C ASN A 225 -12.22 -15.82 -9.34
N SER A 226 -13.44 -16.18 -8.94
CA SER A 226 -13.68 -17.04 -7.78
C SER A 226 -13.03 -18.41 -7.93
N LYS A 227 -13.01 -18.99 -9.14
CA LYS A 227 -12.29 -20.25 -9.41
C LYS A 227 -10.79 -20.12 -9.21
N ILE A 228 -10.23 -18.97 -9.58
CA ILE A 228 -8.81 -18.66 -9.35
C ILE A 228 -8.56 -18.50 -7.85
N CYS A 229 -9.46 -17.83 -7.13
CA CYS A 229 -9.37 -17.73 -5.67
C CYS A 229 -9.37 -19.10 -4.99
N GLU A 230 -10.23 -20.03 -5.41
CA GLU A 230 -10.25 -21.41 -4.89
C GLU A 230 -8.88 -22.11 -5.09
N MET A 231 -8.27 -21.95 -6.28
CA MET A 231 -6.94 -22.49 -6.56
C MET A 231 -5.86 -21.82 -5.70
N LEU A 232 -5.90 -20.51 -5.55
CA LEU A 232 -4.98 -19.75 -4.70
C LEU A 232 -5.14 -20.12 -3.22
N HIS A 233 -6.35 -20.25 -2.72
CA HIS A 233 -6.68 -20.69 -1.36
C HIS A 233 -6.12 -22.10 -1.07
N ALA A 234 -6.18 -23.02 -2.05
CA ALA A 234 -5.59 -24.36 -1.91
C ALA A 234 -4.06 -24.30 -1.72
N HIS A 235 -3.42 -23.20 -2.11
CA HIS A 235 -2.01 -22.92 -1.88
C HIS A 235 -1.74 -22.01 -0.66
N GLY A 236 -2.79 -21.64 0.09
CA GLY A 236 -2.66 -20.75 1.25
C GLY A 236 -2.50 -19.25 0.90
N VAL A 237 -2.83 -18.84 -0.32
CA VAL A 237 -2.69 -17.46 -0.83
C VAL A 237 -3.99 -16.69 -0.64
N ARG A 238 -3.93 -15.50 -0.02
CA ARG A 238 -5.07 -14.57 0.09
C ARG A 238 -5.34 -13.85 -1.22
N CYS A 239 -6.64 -13.70 -1.53
CA CYS A 239 -7.13 -13.00 -2.72
C CYS A 239 -7.49 -11.55 -2.37
N MET A 240 -6.88 -10.60 -3.08
CA MET A 240 -7.10 -9.16 -2.92
C MET A 240 -7.98 -8.62 -4.05
N ILE A 241 -8.98 -7.81 -3.69
CA ILE A 241 -9.70 -6.95 -4.62
C ILE A 241 -9.38 -5.48 -4.36
N SER A 242 -9.51 -4.61 -5.39
CA SER A 242 -9.36 -3.16 -5.23
C SER A 242 -10.65 -2.43 -5.57
N VAL A 243 -11.24 -1.77 -4.57
CA VAL A 243 -12.46 -0.96 -4.73
C VAL A 243 -12.15 0.49 -5.15
N ALA A 244 -10.88 0.90 -5.08
CA ALA A 244 -10.39 2.24 -5.40
C ALA A 244 -10.84 2.79 -6.77
N PRO A 245 -10.83 2.01 -7.87
CA PRO A 245 -11.21 2.54 -9.19
C PRO A 245 -12.72 2.80 -9.36
N ARG A 246 -13.57 2.27 -8.47
CA ARG A 246 -15.03 2.29 -8.64
C ARG A 246 -15.76 2.84 -7.43
N HIS A 247 -15.72 2.12 -6.30
CA HIS A 247 -16.58 2.43 -5.15
C HIS A 247 -16.10 3.68 -4.41
N ASP A 248 -14.81 3.90 -4.31
CA ASP A 248 -14.23 5.08 -3.68
C ASP A 248 -14.50 6.39 -4.45
N LYS A 249 -14.95 6.29 -5.70
CA LYS A 249 -15.34 7.45 -6.54
C LYS A 249 -16.80 7.86 -6.39
N LEU A 250 -17.58 7.11 -5.60
CA LEU A 250 -18.97 7.49 -5.32
C LEU A 250 -19.01 8.74 -4.43
N PRO A 251 -19.99 9.64 -4.66
CA PRO A 251 -19.94 10.99 -4.10
C PRO A 251 -20.19 11.04 -2.59
N THR A 252 -21.02 10.12 -2.04
CA THR A 252 -21.39 10.16 -0.62
C THR A 252 -20.82 8.99 0.17
N VAL A 253 -20.62 9.20 1.47
CA VAL A 253 -20.16 8.15 2.40
C VAL A 253 -21.15 7.00 2.44
N GLU A 254 -22.45 7.29 2.40
CA GLU A 254 -23.54 6.31 2.44
C GLU A 254 -23.52 5.40 1.20
N GLU A 255 -23.34 5.98 0.01
CA GLU A 255 -23.22 5.20 -1.24
C GLU A 255 -21.98 4.31 -1.23
N ARG A 256 -20.83 4.84 -0.79
CA ARG A 256 -19.60 4.06 -0.64
C ARG A 256 -19.78 2.93 0.36
N ALA A 257 -20.33 3.23 1.54
CA ALA A 257 -20.56 2.24 2.61
C ALA A 257 -21.47 1.09 2.14
N ALA A 258 -22.54 1.39 1.39
CA ALA A 258 -23.40 0.37 0.81
C ALA A 258 -22.64 -0.56 -0.14
N LYS A 259 -21.75 0.01 -0.99
CA LYS A 259 -20.93 -0.78 -1.91
C LYS A 259 -19.82 -1.56 -1.21
N TYR A 260 -19.18 -1.00 -0.19
CA TYR A 260 -18.23 -1.77 0.63
C TYR A 260 -18.89 -2.96 1.30
N LYS A 261 -20.12 -2.78 1.81
CA LYS A 261 -20.88 -3.89 2.39
C LYS A 261 -21.15 -5.00 1.37
N GLU A 262 -21.56 -4.65 0.15
CA GLU A 262 -21.75 -5.62 -0.95
C GLU A 262 -20.46 -6.42 -1.24
N GLU A 263 -19.30 -5.76 -1.24
CA GLU A 263 -18.02 -6.45 -1.48
C GLU A 263 -17.60 -7.30 -0.27
N ILE A 264 -17.78 -6.80 0.96
CA ILE A 264 -17.49 -7.54 2.20
C ILE A 264 -18.35 -8.82 2.28
N ASP A 265 -19.62 -8.74 1.86
CA ASP A 265 -20.54 -9.90 1.86
C ASP A 265 -20.09 -11.01 0.87
N LYS A 266 -19.31 -10.67 -0.16
CA LYS A 266 -18.67 -11.65 -1.05
C LYS A 266 -17.45 -12.34 -0.43
N ARG A 267 -16.96 -11.88 0.72
CA ARG A 267 -15.83 -12.41 1.49
C ARG A 267 -14.51 -12.47 0.73
N PRO A 268 -14.01 -11.34 0.17
CA PRO A 268 -12.62 -11.27 -0.25
C PRO A 268 -11.70 -11.39 0.97
N ASP A 269 -10.45 -11.80 0.78
CA ASP A 269 -9.51 -11.88 1.90
C ASP A 269 -8.83 -10.53 2.19
N ILE A 270 -8.69 -9.67 1.17
CA ILE A 270 -8.12 -8.35 1.27
C ILE A 270 -8.93 -7.38 0.42
N ILE A 271 -9.25 -6.21 0.99
CA ILE A 271 -9.85 -5.07 0.27
C ILE A 271 -8.85 -3.92 0.25
N GLU A 272 -8.48 -3.51 -0.95
CA GLU A 272 -7.67 -2.32 -1.19
C GLU A 272 -8.56 -1.14 -1.56
N SER A 273 -8.32 0.03 -0.93
CA SER A 273 -9.15 1.24 -1.06
C SER A 273 -8.31 2.52 -0.99
N ASP A 274 -8.75 3.56 -1.72
CA ASP A 274 -8.28 4.94 -1.56
C ASP A 274 -8.71 5.54 -0.20
N ILE A 275 -9.78 4.98 0.41
CA ILE A 275 -10.34 5.45 1.70
C ILE A 275 -10.46 4.26 2.66
N PRO A 276 -9.32 3.65 3.05
CA PRO A 276 -9.31 2.41 3.83
C PRO A 276 -10.04 2.53 5.17
N THR A 277 -10.07 3.73 5.77
CA THR A 277 -10.77 3.98 7.04
C THR A 277 -12.29 3.85 6.92
N GLU A 278 -12.89 4.18 5.77
CA GLU A 278 -14.32 3.94 5.53
C GLU A 278 -14.61 2.44 5.36
N VAL A 279 -13.78 1.71 4.62
CA VAL A 279 -13.90 0.24 4.51
C VAL A 279 -13.79 -0.41 5.88
N TRP A 280 -12.83 0.02 6.70
CA TRP A 280 -12.63 -0.47 8.06
C TRP A 280 -13.85 -0.23 8.96
N LYS A 281 -14.45 0.95 8.91
CA LYS A 281 -15.66 1.28 9.65
C LYS A 281 -16.82 0.35 9.28
N VAL A 282 -17.05 0.12 7.99
CA VAL A 282 -18.11 -0.79 7.52
C VAL A 282 -17.84 -2.23 7.95
N LEU A 283 -16.60 -2.69 7.87
CA LEU A 283 -16.20 -4.04 8.27
C LEU A 283 -16.45 -4.29 9.77
N HIS A 284 -16.30 -3.26 10.64
CA HIS A 284 -16.43 -3.36 12.10
C HIS A 284 -17.73 -2.80 12.67
N SER A 285 -18.66 -2.34 11.80
CA SER A 285 -19.99 -1.86 12.23
C SER A 285 -21.02 -2.98 12.39
N ARG A 286 -20.60 -4.23 12.38
CA ARG A 286 -21.46 -5.43 12.52
C ARG A 286 -21.59 -5.86 13.97
#